data_667117d4fe15d1dab415bc33bda9d106
#
_entry.id   667117d4fe15d1dab415bc33bda9d106
#
_cell.length_a   1.000
_cell.length_b   1.000
_cell.length_c   1.000
_cell.angle_alpha   90.00
_cell.angle_beta   90.00
_cell.angle_gamma   90.00
#
_symmetry.space_group_name_H-M   'P 1'
#
loop_
_entity.id
_entity.type
_entity.pdbx_description
1 polymer ?
#
loop_
_entity_poly.entity_id
_entity_poly.type
_entity_poly.pdbx_seq_one_letter_code
_entity_poly.pdbx_strand_id
1 'polypeptide(L)'
;MHAAKLSVSARTHQLHGTAVHGTPVARHTGLLHCPRPRRGRIVAPTMTSSTRLSVTRAVAALVFSAAAPLAAATVLLQVQVSAPVVSTPTGVPLGAAAVEQTTVGTAPAARLIVAFDGLGVGFTGPQGTATLRNPSDNSLAVGRDQIVQTVNSQLAIFTRRGAIYDSTGRVLRGPVPTNQIFSGFGGACGSNNNGDAVVRYDQLADRWLLVMPIFRRVPWRTPRPTAAPSDSGRFAMCYAVSATSDALGAWHRYEFDRTLFPDYPRPAVWPDGYYTPTSTGDDVIEKHVCVADRVRMLAGEAATEQCIIVPEVNFLNTSDLDGTGLPPAGAPNIVVAAGGSQLKGIIDADELQVWALHVDWDDPRRTRLDGPQRLPVAPYRYLCGGQLTRCVPQPGTDRRLDAQGDKVMPRLVYRRFGTHEALVAVHSVNTAAGGGGVRWYELRVGARRALVVHQQGTYAPDSHFRWMASPALDRLGNIGMGYSFGGASDFPGQRFAGRTPDAPRGMLSLREAILATGGASQTTTLRWQDYTQTAIDPVDDCTVWYVGDYLRVGATSYSTRIGAFRMPGCE
;
A
#
# COMPACT_ATOMS: atom_id res chain seq x y z
N MET A 1 54.39 -28.78 6.49
CA MET A 1 55.41 -28.92 5.45
C MET A 1 54.90 -28.27 4.16
N HIS A 2 55.68 -27.34 3.69
CA HIS A 2 55.69 -26.61 2.41
C HIS A 2 54.55 -25.59 2.11
N ALA A 3 54.96 -24.36 2.34
CA ALA A 3 54.41 -23.15 1.78
C ALA A 3 54.87 -22.95 0.32
N ALA A 4 54.02 -22.36 -0.49
CA ALA A 4 54.43 -21.69 -1.73
C ALA A 4 53.73 -20.32 -1.83
N LYS A 5 54.53 -19.28 -1.69
CA LYS A 5 54.22 -17.89 -2.04
C LYS A 5 54.38 -17.72 -3.55
N LEU A 6 53.49 -17.04 -4.18
CA LEU A 6 53.71 -16.43 -5.48
C LEU A 6 53.22 -14.97 -5.45
N SER A 7 54.20 -14.08 -5.62
CA SER A 7 54.08 -12.65 -5.86
C SER A 7 53.78 -12.39 -7.34
N VAL A 8 52.91 -11.46 -7.65
CA VAL A 8 52.80 -10.88 -9.00
C VAL A 8 52.86 -9.36 -8.92
N SER A 9 53.76 -8.85 -9.71
CA SER A 9 54.23 -7.49 -9.95
C SER A 9 53.20 -6.61 -10.64
N ALA A 10 53.17 -5.35 -10.20
CA ALA A 10 52.50 -4.25 -10.90
C ALA A 10 53.31 -3.85 -12.15
N ARG A 11 52.61 -3.58 -13.24
CA ARG A 11 53.13 -2.81 -14.38
C ARG A 11 52.18 -1.67 -14.70
N THR A 12 52.68 -0.47 -14.48
CA THR A 12 52.24 0.81 -15.02
C THR A 12 52.53 0.90 -16.50
N HIS A 13 51.53 1.31 -17.31
CA HIS A 13 51.75 1.84 -18.65
C HIS A 13 51.15 3.24 -18.74
N GLN A 14 52.07 4.23 -18.87
CA GLN A 14 51.79 5.57 -19.40
C GLN A 14 51.60 5.46 -20.91
N LEU A 15 50.65 6.19 -21.45
CA LEU A 15 50.60 6.54 -22.87
C LEU A 15 50.22 8.01 -23.04
N HIS A 16 51.00 8.59 -23.93
CA HIS A 16 51.13 9.97 -24.32
C HIS A 16 49.89 10.56 -25.00
N GLY A 17 49.73 11.86 -24.80
CA GLY A 17 48.75 12.68 -25.49
C GLY A 17 49.19 13.06 -26.91
N THR A 18 48.18 13.40 -27.70
CA THR A 18 48.35 14.24 -28.91
C THR A 18 47.21 15.23 -28.97
N ALA A 19 47.59 16.50 -28.97
CA ALA A 19 46.72 17.66 -29.20
C ALA A 19 46.46 17.84 -30.69
N VAL A 20 45.23 18.23 -31.05
CA VAL A 20 44.91 18.76 -32.37
C VAL A 20 44.16 20.07 -32.18
N HIS A 21 44.70 21.10 -32.81
CA HIS A 21 44.19 22.47 -32.92
C HIS A 21 42.94 22.55 -33.80
N GLY A 22 42.03 23.47 -33.49
CA GLY A 22 40.94 23.89 -34.35
C GLY A 22 40.33 25.21 -33.91
N THR A 23 40.48 26.20 -34.74
CA THR A 23 40.25 27.63 -34.67
C THR A 23 38.80 28.10 -34.42
N PRO A 24 38.59 29.38 -34.01
CA PRO A 24 37.32 29.92 -33.56
C PRO A 24 36.48 30.55 -34.67
N VAL A 25 35.16 30.51 -34.53
CA VAL A 25 34.22 31.26 -35.39
C VAL A 25 33.42 32.27 -34.56
N ALA A 26 33.25 33.42 -35.19
CA ALA A 26 32.88 34.72 -34.70
C ALA A 26 31.48 34.86 -34.07
N ARG A 27 31.41 35.83 -33.15
CA ARG A 27 30.20 36.45 -32.60
C ARG A 27 29.51 37.30 -33.67
N HIS A 28 28.19 37.22 -33.75
CA HIS A 28 27.34 38.30 -34.26
C HIS A 28 26.36 38.73 -33.19
N THR A 29 26.54 39.97 -32.75
CA THR A 29 25.61 40.76 -31.94
C THR A 29 24.57 41.39 -32.86
N GLY A 30 23.31 41.18 -32.62
CA GLY A 30 22.20 41.88 -33.27
C GLY A 30 21.26 42.44 -32.20
N LEU A 31 21.39 43.75 -31.96
CA LEU A 31 20.47 44.56 -31.18
C LEU A 31 19.23 44.88 -32.03
N LEU A 32 18.04 44.53 -31.54
CA LEU A 32 16.79 45.06 -32.05
C LEU A 32 16.09 45.90 -30.98
N HIS A 33 15.93 47.17 -31.32
CA HIS A 33 15.20 48.19 -30.57
C HIS A 33 13.70 47.94 -30.62
N CYS A 34 13.00 48.14 -29.50
CA CYS A 34 11.55 48.22 -29.39
C CYS A 34 11.16 49.61 -28.85
N PRO A 35 10.25 50.37 -29.47
CA PRO A 35 9.91 51.73 -29.05
C PRO A 35 8.81 51.76 -27.98
N ARG A 36 8.97 52.70 -27.05
CA ARG A 36 7.97 53.05 -26.01
C ARG A 36 6.83 53.87 -26.59
N PRO A 37 5.57 53.73 -26.20
CA PRO A 37 4.51 54.71 -26.46
C PRO A 37 4.44 55.77 -25.37
N ARG A 38 4.09 56.98 -25.84
CA ARG A 38 4.04 58.26 -25.13
C ARG A 38 2.89 58.36 -24.14
N ARG A 39 3.16 59.09 -23.04
CA ARG A 39 2.17 59.62 -22.08
C ARG A 39 1.29 60.70 -22.74
N GLY A 40 -0.03 60.53 -22.66
CA GLY A 40 -1.01 61.57 -22.90
C GLY A 40 -1.54 62.14 -21.57
N ARG A 41 -1.38 63.44 -21.36
CA ARG A 41 -2.04 64.22 -20.31
C ARG A 41 -3.49 64.49 -20.75
N ILE A 42 -4.46 64.29 -19.83
CA ILE A 42 -5.77 64.92 -19.96
C ILE A 42 -6.08 65.71 -18.71
N VAL A 43 -6.52 66.92 -18.94
CA VAL A 43 -6.79 68.04 -18.07
C VAL A 43 -8.15 67.86 -17.37
N ALA A 44 -8.23 68.25 -16.10
CA ALA A 44 -9.48 68.32 -15.35
C ALA A 44 -10.22 69.66 -15.65
N PRO A 45 -11.53 69.67 -15.52
CA PRO A 45 -12.22 70.95 -15.20
C PRO A 45 -12.81 70.90 -13.78
N THR A 46 -12.53 71.97 -13.06
CA THR A 46 -13.14 72.41 -11.83
C THR A 46 -14.55 72.88 -12.03
N MET A 47 -15.49 72.51 -11.15
CA MET A 47 -16.65 73.35 -10.83
C MET A 47 -17.10 73.14 -9.38
N THR A 48 -17.26 74.25 -8.72
CA THR A 48 -17.74 74.54 -7.39
C THR A 48 -19.25 74.35 -7.26
N SER A 49 -19.78 73.87 -6.15
CA SER A 49 -20.79 74.54 -5.33
C SER A 49 -21.27 73.64 -4.17
N SER A 50 -21.42 74.27 -3.04
CA SER A 50 -21.84 73.85 -1.72
C SER A 50 -23.27 73.34 -1.65
N THR A 51 -23.54 72.29 -0.83
CA THR A 51 -24.68 72.22 0.08
C THR A 51 -24.42 71.20 1.19
N ARG A 52 -24.57 71.60 2.44
CA ARG A 52 -24.47 70.75 3.62
C ARG A 52 -25.77 69.95 3.78
N LEU A 53 -25.62 68.66 3.97
CA LEU A 53 -26.60 67.87 4.72
C LEU A 53 -25.90 66.78 5.48
N SER A 54 -26.12 66.74 6.78
CA SER A 54 -25.65 65.75 7.71
C SER A 54 -26.42 64.45 7.50
N VAL A 55 -25.74 63.32 7.25
CA VAL A 55 -26.29 61.98 7.45
C VAL A 55 -25.18 61.03 7.85
N THR A 56 -25.43 60.37 8.92
CA THR A 56 -24.84 59.27 9.64
C THR A 56 -23.84 58.38 8.89
N ARG A 57 -22.73 58.10 9.58
CA ARG A 57 -21.67 57.16 9.21
C ARG A 57 -22.22 55.74 8.96
N ALA A 58 -22.08 55.25 7.78
CA ALA A 58 -22.01 53.81 7.47
C ALA A 58 -20.60 53.57 6.89
N VAL A 59 -19.75 52.86 7.62
CA VAL A 59 -18.44 52.41 7.18
C VAL A 59 -18.68 51.20 6.28
N ALA A 60 -18.62 51.36 4.96
CA ALA A 60 -18.52 50.27 4.02
C ALA A 60 -17.04 49.85 3.91
N ALA A 61 -16.67 48.74 4.54
CA ALA A 61 -15.41 48.10 4.33
C ALA A 61 -15.42 47.45 2.94
N LEU A 62 -14.62 47.98 1.99
CA LEU A 62 -14.30 47.31 0.74
C LEU A 62 -13.40 46.11 1.08
N VAL A 63 -13.98 44.92 1.05
CA VAL A 63 -13.22 43.68 1.09
C VAL A 63 -12.63 43.45 -0.31
N PHE A 64 -11.32 43.67 -0.44
CA PHE A 64 -10.55 43.13 -1.54
C PHE A 64 -10.53 41.61 -1.39
N SER A 65 -11.31 40.93 -2.19
CA SER A 65 -11.25 39.48 -2.32
C SER A 65 -9.97 39.14 -3.09
N ALA A 66 -8.87 38.92 -2.37
CA ALA A 66 -7.73 38.21 -2.93
C ALA A 66 -8.14 36.74 -3.03
N ALA A 67 -8.30 36.22 -4.24
CA ALA A 67 -8.44 34.80 -4.48
C ALA A 67 -7.14 34.12 -4.02
N ALA A 68 -7.15 33.59 -2.80
CA ALA A 68 -6.11 32.68 -2.33
C ALA A 68 -6.23 31.37 -3.13
N PRO A 69 -5.12 30.73 -3.53
CA PRO A 69 -5.18 29.41 -4.11
C PRO A 69 -5.86 28.48 -3.10
N LEU A 70 -6.90 27.76 -3.52
CA LEU A 70 -7.54 26.70 -2.75
C LEU A 70 -6.47 25.62 -2.49
N ALA A 71 -5.80 25.73 -1.35
CA ALA A 71 -5.05 24.61 -0.81
C ALA A 71 -6.06 23.51 -0.49
N ALA A 72 -5.82 22.29 -0.97
CA ALA A 72 -6.63 21.13 -0.59
C ALA A 72 -6.60 21.01 0.94
N ALA A 73 -7.73 21.35 1.58
CA ALA A 73 -7.81 21.33 3.02
C ALA A 73 -8.03 19.89 3.50
N THR A 74 -7.06 19.37 4.25
CA THR A 74 -7.27 18.15 5.05
C THR A 74 -8.11 18.55 6.24
N VAL A 75 -9.36 18.12 6.29
CA VAL A 75 -10.22 18.34 7.45
C VAL A 75 -9.99 17.19 8.43
N LEU A 76 -9.29 17.47 9.53
CA LEU A 76 -9.20 16.55 10.65
C LEU A 76 -10.49 16.69 11.47
N LEU A 77 -11.31 15.64 11.46
CA LEU A 77 -12.52 15.58 12.26
C LEU A 77 -12.21 14.93 13.62
N GLN A 78 -12.51 15.61 14.71
CA GLN A 78 -12.56 14.95 16.00
C GLN A 78 -13.82 14.08 16.07
N VAL A 79 -13.65 12.79 16.29
CA VAL A 79 -14.75 11.82 16.35
C VAL A 79 -15.14 11.56 17.80
N GLN A 80 -16.44 11.57 18.07
CA GLN A 80 -16.98 10.87 19.23
C GLN A 80 -17.12 9.40 18.88
N VAL A 81 -16.30 8.57 19.52
CA VAL A 81 -16.42 7.11 19.39
C VAL A 81 -17.62 6.68 20.21
N SER A 82 -18.58 5.97 19.60
CA SER A 82 -19.71 5.40 20.34
C SER A 82 -19.23 4.35 21.33
N ALA A 83 -19.99 4.11 22.40
CA ALA A 83 -19.70 2.99 23.29
C ALA A 83 -19.69 1.68 22.47
N PRO A 84 -18.80 0.71 22.81
CA PRO A 84 -18.71 -0.55 22.08
C PRO A 84 -20.06 -1.26 22.01
N VAL A 85 -20.47 -1.65 20.82
CA VAL A 85 -21.60 -2.55 20.63
C VAL A 85 -21.11 -3.97 20.92
N VAL A 86 -21.38 -4.48 22.11
CA VAL A 86 -21.02 -5.84 22.47
C VAL A 86 -21.95 -6.79 21.72
N SER A 87 -21.43 -7.52 20.73
CA SER A 87 -22.14 -8.66 20.17
C SER A 87 -22.06 -9.82 21.17
N THR A 88 -23.19 -10.35 21.58
CA THR A 88 -23.20 -11.60 22.37
C THR A 88 -22.54 -12.69 21.52
N PRO A 89 -21.49 -13.37 22.02
CA PRO A 89 -20.84 -14.42 21.24
C PRO A 89 -21.86 -15.54 20.94
N THR A 90 -22.04 -15.84 19.67
CA THR A 90 -22.86 -16.99 19.24
C THR A 90 -22.06 -18.31 19.26
N GLY A 91 -21.05 -18.44 20.13
CA GLY A 91 -20.26 -19.65 20.31
C GLY A 91 -19.14 -19.46 21.33
N VAL A 92 -18.73 -20.55 21.95
CA VAL A 92 -17.54 -20.58 22.80
C VAL A 92 -16.31 -20.37 21.91
N PRO A 93 -15.37 -19.46 22.22
CA PRO A 93 -14.13 -19.31 21.47
C PRO A 93 -13.38 -20.63 21.40
N LEU A 94 -13.05 -21.09 20.21
CA LEU A 94 -12.21 -22.27 20.01
C LEU A 94 -10.78 -21.95 20.51
N GLY A 95 -10.15 -22.89 21.21
CA GLY A 95 -8.74 -22.77 21.60
C GLY A 95 -7.82 -22.66 20.34
N ALA A 96 -6.64 -22.10 20.49
CA ALA A 96 -5.69 -21.89 19.38
C ALA A 96 -5.44 -23.18 18.57
N ALA A 97 -5.19 -24.28 19.23
CA ALA A 97 -4.96 -25.59 18.60
C ALA A 97 -6.18 -26.11 17.81
N ALA A 98 -7.40 -25.72 18.20
CA ALA A 98 -8.63 -26.19 17.53
C ALA A 98 -8.85 -25.55 16.16
N VAL A 99 -8.12 -24.47 15.81
CA VAL A 99 -8.19 -23.80 14.52
C VAL A 99 -6.89 -23.92 13.72
N GLU A 100 -5.90 -24.65 14.22
CA GLU A 100 -4.66 -24.94 13.48
C GLU A 100 -4.87 -26.11 12.51
N GLN A 101 -4.68 -25.83 11.24
CA GLN A 101 -4.60 -26.85 10.21
C GLN A 101 -3.16 -27.38 10.15
N THR A 102 -2.95 -28.59 10.67
CA THR A 102 -1.64 -29.25 10.79
C THR A 102 -1.32 -30.18 9.61
N THR A 103 -2.09 -30.11 8.53
CA THR A 103 -1.88 -30.88 7.32
C THR A 103 -2.03 -29.98 6.10
N VAL A 104 -1.28 -30.28 5.04
CA VAL A 104 -1.47 -29.63 3.75
C VAL A 104 -2.85 -29.95 3.17
N GLY A 105 -3.41 -29.05 2.39
CA GLY A 105 -4.62 -29.33 1.64
C GLY A 105 -4.42 -30.48 0.66
N THR A 106 -5.45 -31.28 0.43
CA THR A 106 -5.39 -32.48 -0.43
C THR A 106 -5.98 -32.27 -1.83
N ALA A 107 -6.84 -31.25 -2.00
CA ALA A 107 -7.39 -30.90 -3.30
C ALA A 107 -6.29 -30.37 -4.25
N PRO A 108 -6.48 -30.45 -5.56
CA PRO A 108 -5.50 -29.95 -6.52
C PRO A 108 -5.10 -28.50 -6.22
N ALA A 109 -3.80 -28.19 -6.34
CA ALA A 109 -3.30 -26.83 -6.15
C ALA A 109 -3.90 -25.87 -7.19
N ALA A 110 -4.01 -24.59 -6.82
CA ALA A 110 -4.29 -23.56 -7.82
C ALA A 110 -3.24 -23.61 -8.93
N ARG A 111 -3.69 -23.50 -10.17
CA ARG A 111 -2.81 -23.66 -11.34
C ARG A 111 -2.02 -22.39 -11.61
N LEU A 112 -0.69 -22.45 -11.48
CA LEU A 112 0.18 -21.35 -11.89
C LEU A 112 0.11 -21.16 -13.41
N ILE A 113 -0.38 -20.01 -13.86
CA ILE A 113 -0.60 -19.67 -15.28
C ILE A 113 0.65 -19.03 -15.86
N VAL A 114 1.23 -18.09 -15.15
CA VAL A 114 2.44 -17.37 -15.53
C VAL A 114 3.18 -16.91 -14.30
N ALA A 115 4.50 -16.86 -14.38
CA ALA A 115 5.35 -16.24 -13.37
C ALA A 115 6.57 -15.59 -14.02
N PHE A 116 6.96 -14.43 -13.51
CA PHE A 116 8.13 -13.71 -13.98
C PHE A 116 8.74 -12.88 -12.84
N ASP A 117 10.00 -12.47 -13.01
CA ASP A 117 10.68 -11.64 -12.01
C ASP A 117 10.27 -10.19 -12.15
N GLY A 118 9.93 -9.58 -11.02
CA GLY A 118 9.71 -8.15 -10.88
C GLY A 118 10.94 -7.41 -10.37
N LEU A 119 10.71 -6.20 -9.84
CA LEU A 119 11.74 -5.34 -9.28
C LEU A 119 12.54 -6.03 -8.17
N GLY A 120 13.83 -5.75 -8.09
CA GLY A 120 14.74 -6.33 -7.09
C GLY A 120 16.13 -6.62 -7.66
N VAL A 121 16.90 -7.47 -6.99
CA VAL A 121 18.24 -7.88 -7.43
C VAL A 121 18.16 -8.52 -8.82
N GLY A 122 18.97 -8.00 -9.75
CA GLY A 122 19.07 -8.51 -11.11
C GLY A 122 17.95 -8.09 -12.06
N PHE A 123 17.04 -7.23 -11.62
CA PHE A 123 16.04 -6.65 -12.52
C PHE A 123 16.65 -5.55 -13.38
N THR A 124 16.46 -5.66 -14.69
CA THR A 124 16.86 -4.66 -15.69
C THR A 124 15.70 -4.41 -16.64
N GLY A 125 15.44 -3.15 -16.93
CA GLY A 125 14.40 -2.72 -17.85
C GLY A 125 14.88 -1.58 -18.76
N PRO A 126 13.99 -0.97 -19.55
CA PRO A 126 14.34 0.09 -20.50
C PRO A 126 15.01 1.31 -19.87
N GLN A 127 14.82 1.54 -18.56
CA GLN A 127 15.41 2.68 -17.85
C GLN A 127 16.60 2.28 -16.94
N GLY A 128 17.20 1.11 -17.17
CA GLY A 128 18.40 0.65 -16.48
C GLY A 128 18.18 -0.50 -15.52
N THR A 129 19.01 -0.56 -14.48
CA THR A 129 18.97 -1.63 -13.46
C THR A 129 18.38 -1.12 -12.15
N ALA A 130 17.59 -1.95 -11.48
CA ALA A 130 16.97 -1.61 -10.21
C ALA A 130 18.00 -1.32 -9.11
N THR A 131 17.74 -0.28 -8.32
CA THR A 131 18.46 0.00 -7.07
C THR A 131 17.62 -0.50 -5.90
N LEU A 132 18.29 -1.04 -4.87
CA LEU A 132 17.60 -1.69 -3.78
C LEU A 132 17.49 -0.80 -2.56
N ARG A 133 16.33 -0.86 -1.91
CA ARG A 133 16.10 -0.38 -0.55
C ARG A 133 15.36 -1.48 0.19
N ASN A 134 15.66 -1.64 1.47
CA ASN A 134 15.00 -2.59 2.34
C ASN A 134 14.19 -1.86 3.41
N PRO A 135 13.01 -2.39 3.71
CA PRO A 135 12.33 -3.54 3.10
C PRO A 135 11.89 -3.25 1.67
N SER A 136 11.35 -4.26 0.97
CA SER A 136 10.89 -4.09 -0.43
C SER A 136 9.59 -3.30 -0.54
N ASP A 137 8.71 -3.37 0.45
CA ASP A 137 7.37 -2.76 0.44
C ASP A 137 6.64 -3.09 -0.88
N ASN A 138 6.72 -4.35 -1.30
CA ASN A 138 6.27 -4.72 -2.64
C ASN A 138 4.75 -4.66 -2.78
N SER A 139 4.30 -4.03 -3.84
CA SER A 139 2.90 -3.88 -4.17
C SER A 139 2.66 -4.13 -5.66
N LEU A 140 1.49 -4.64 -5.99
CA LEU A 140 1.10 -5.05 -7.33
C LEU A 140 -0.33 -4.63 -7.61
N ALA A 141 -0.58 -4.15 -8.82
CA ALA A 141 -1.92 -4.01 -9.36
C ALA A 141 -1.98 -4.54 -10.80
N VAL A 142 -3.12 -5.09 -11.18
CA VAL A 142 -3.34 -5.71 -12.47
C VAL A 142 -4.54 -5.08 -13.16
N GLY A 143 -4.30 -4.52 -14.33
CA GLY A 143 -5.30 -4.01 -15.25
C GLY A 143 -5.56 -4.98 -16.40
N ARG A 144 -6.30 -4.52 -17.42
CA ARG A 144 -6.71 -5.37 -18.54
C ARG A 144 -5.53 -5.80 -19.41
N ASP A 145 -4.55 -4.91 -19.61
CA ASP A 145 -3.43 -5.12 -20.55
C ASP A 145 -2.06 -4.87 -19.92
N GLN A 146 -2.04 -4.36 -18.68
CA GLN A 146 -0.80 -3.97 -18.01
C GLN A 146 -0.79 -4.46 -16.55
N ILE A 147 0.41 -4.55 -16.00
CA ILE A 147 0.68 -4.82 -14.60
C ILE A 147 1.59 -3.72 -14.10
N VAL A 148 1.25 -3.11 -12.97
CA VAL A 148 2.09 -2.12 -12.30
C VAL A 148 2.60 -2.69 -11.00
N GLN A 149 3.90 -2.63 -10.79
CA GLN A 149 4.56 -3.01 -9.55
C GLN A 149 5.29 -1.82 -8.95
N THR A 150 5.19 -1.68 -7.64
CA THR A 150 6.07 -0.81 -6.86
C THR A 150 6.90 -1.65 -5.89
N VAL A 151 8.11 -1.19 -5.65
CA VAL A 151 8.93 -1.57 -4.50
C VAL A 151 9.43 -0.31 -3.83
N ASN A 152 10.13 -0.44 -2.69
CA ASN A 152 10.64 0.71 -1.96
C ASN A 152 11.44 1.63 -2.89
N SER A 153 10.77 2.72 -3.25
CA SER A 153 11.14 3.87 -4.07
C SER A 153 11.27 3.62 -5.57
N GLN A 154 10.81 2.49 -6.11
CA GLN A 154 10.82 2.24 -7.56
C GLN A 154 9.49 1.68 -8.08
N LEU A 155 9.25 1.91 -9.37
CA LEU A 155 8.07 1.46 -10.10
C LEU A 155 8.51 0.80 -11.41
N ALA A 156 7.78 -0.25 -11.81
CA ALA A 156 7.84 -0.83 -13.14
C ALA A 156 6.44 -1.16 -13.68
N ILE A 157 6.29 -1.08 -14.99
CA ILE A 157 5.07 -1.42 -15.73
C ILE A 157 5.41 -2.54 -16.70
N PHE A 158 4.58 -3.57 -16.68
CA PHE A 158 4.75 -4.76 -17.51
C PHE A 158 3.53 -4.98 -18.40
N THR A 159 3.74 -5.69 -19.50
CA THR A 159 2.63 -6.20 -20.31
C THR A 159 1.84 -7.23 -19.53
N ARG A 160 0.52 -7.25 -19.72
CA ARG A 160 -0.36 -8.38 -19.48
C ARG A 160 -0.95 -8.80 -20.82
N ARG A 161 -0.91 -10.10 -21.10
CA ARG A 161 -1.55 -10.62 -22.31
C ARG A 161 -3.04 -10.29 -22.30
N GLY A 162 -3.51 -9.62 -23.34
CA GLY A 162 -4.87 -9.13 -23.44
C GLY A 162 -5.16 -8.59 -24.84
N ALA A 163 -5.90 -7.51 -24.95
CA ALA A 163 -6.26 -6.93 -26.22
C ALA A 163 -5.08 -6.21 -26.91
N ILE A 164 -4.15 -5.67 -26.12
CA ILE A 164 -3.04 -4.82 -26.64
C ILE A 164 -1.75 -5.62 -26.79
N TYR A 165 -1.45 -6.54 -25.87
CA TYR A 165 -0.20 -7.28 -25.83
C TYR A 165 -0.43 -8.79 -25.97
N ASP A 166 0.47 -9.46 -26.68
CA ASP A 166 0.49 -10.89 -26.94
C ASP A 166 1.16 -11.72 -25.84
N SER A 167 1.85 -11.05 -24.91
CA SER A 167 2.68 -11.67 -23.87
C SER A 167 2.50 -10.96 -22.53
N THR A 168 2.85 -11.66 -21.45
CA THR A 168 2.83 -11.15 -20.08
C THR A 168 4.24 -11.08 -19.53
N GLY A 169 4.55 -10.00 -18.77
CA GLY A 169 5.81 -9.84 -18.03
C GLY A 169 6.93 -9.15 -18.82
N ARG A 170 6.69 -8.70 -20.06
CA ARG A 170 7.64 -7.84 -20.76
C ARG A 170 7.60 -6.43 -20.14
N VAL A 171 8.76 -5.90 -19.80
CA VAL A 171 8.88 -4.55 -19.20
C VAL A 171 8.58 -3.49 -20.23
N LEU A 172 7.57 -2.67 -19.97
CA LEU A 172 7.20 -1.51 -20.78
C LEU A 172 7.93 -0.25 -20.29
N ARG A 173 8.02 -0.09 -18.97
CA ARG A 173 8.68 1.03 -18.31
C ARG A 173 9.26 0.58 -16.98
N GLY A 174 10.38 1.12 -16.58
CA GLY A 174 11.06 0.87 -15.31
C GLY A 174 12.42 0.18 -15.47
N PRO A 175 13.18 0.11 -14.35
CA PRO A 175 12.86 0.71 -13.07
C PRO A 175 12.92 2.24 -13.12
N VAL A 176 11.95 2.90 -12.52
CA VAL A 176 11.95 4.37 -12.38
C VAL A 176 11.59 4.73 -10.93
N PRO A 177 12.03 5.90 -10.41
CA PRO A 177 11.57 6.37 -9.10
C PRO A 177 10.04 6.47 -9.04
N THR A 178 9.42 6.08 -7.90
CA THR A 178 7.96 6.12 -7.74
C THR A 178 7.41 7.53 -7.89
N ASN A 179 8.14 8.56 -7.43
CA ASN A 179 7.73 9.95 -7.58
C ASN A 179 7.85 10.48 -9.03
N GLN A 180 8.33 9.69 -9.99
CA GLN A 180 8.34 10.12 -11.40
C GLN A 180 6.93 10.37 -11.94
N ILE A 181 5.90 9.71 -11.39
CA ILE A 181 4.50 10.00 -11.71
C ILE A 181 4.12 11.43 -11.34
N PHE A 182 4.78 12.01 -10.33
CA PHE A 182 4.60 13.39 -9.88
C PHE A 182 5.58 14.38 -10.52
N SER A 183 6.32 13.98 -11.56
CA SER A 183 7.26 14.86 -12.25
C SER A 183 6.56 16.12 -12.77
N GLY A 184 7.11 17.31 -12.45
CA GLY A 184 6.54 18.60 -12.81
C GLY A 184 5.29 19.00 -12.02
N PHE A 185 4.85 18.22 -11.03
CA PHE A 185 3.73 18.58 -10.15
C PHE A 185 4.11 19.66 -9.13
N GLY A 186 5.36 19.67 -8.68
CA GLY A 186 5.84 20.50 -7.58
C GLY A 186 5.56 19.88 -6.23
N GLY A 187 5.66 20.70 -5.17
CA GLY A 187 5.36 20.25 -3.80
C GLY A 187 6.27 19.15 -3.27
N ALA A 188 5.83 18.53 -2.19
CA ALA A 188 6.58 17.44 -1.54
C ALA A 188 6.53 16.15 -2.36
N CYS A 189 5.41 15.87 -3.03
CA CYS A 189 5.23 14.69 -3.87
C CYS A 189 6.13 14.67 -5.10
N GLY A 190 6.36 15.83 -5.73
CA GLY A 190 7.28 15.94 -6.86
C GLY A 190 8.75 15.87 -6.46
N SER A 191 9.08 16.35 -5.26
CA SER A 191 10.47 16.54 -4.81
C SER A 191 11.06 15.34 -4.07
N ASN A 192 10.24 14.49 -3.46
CA ASN A 192 10.71 13.41 -2.60
C ASN A 192 10.28 12.03 -3.12
N ASN A 193 11.13 11.04 -2.84
CA ASN A 193 10.91 9.64 -3.16
C ASN A 193 11.25 8.80 -1.92
N ASN A 194 10.32 8.79 -0.94
CA ASN A 194 10.61 8.27 0.38
C ASN A 194 10.47 6.75 0.48
N GLY A 195 9.53 6.14 -0.21
CA GLY A 195 9.22 4.71 -0.17
C GLY A 195 7.74 4.46 0.08
N ASP A 196 7.38 3.23 0.45
CA ASP A 196 6.05 2.78 0.88
C ASP A 196 4.92 3.07 -0.13
N ALA A 197 5.28 3.20 -1.41
CA ALA A 197 4.29 3.42 -2.44
C ALA A 197 3.47 2.16 -2.70
N VAL A 198 2.14 2.30 -2.69
CA VAL A 198 1.20 1.21 -2.94
C VAL A 198 0.37 1.53 -4.18
N VAL A 199 0.23 0.54 -5.05
CA VAL A 199 -0.58 0.63 -6.27
C VAL A 199 -1.84 -0.21 -6.15
N ARG A 200 -2.97 0.30 -6.68
CA ARG A 200 -4.25 -0.41 -6.83
C ARG A 200 -4.77 -0.24 -8.26
N TYR A 201 -5.61 -1.16 -8.67
CA TYR A 201 -6.41 -1.00 -9.86
C TYR A 201 -7.88 -0.85 -9.47
N ASP A 202 -8.43 0.31 -9.77
CA ASP A 202 -9.84 0.60 -9.59
C ASP A 202 -10.65 -0.07 -10.70
N GLN A 203 -11.13 -1.28 -10.44
CA GLN A 203 -11.89 -2.08 -11.39
C GLN A 203 -13.24 -1.45 -11.75
N LEU A 204 -13.77 -0.56 -10.90
CA LEU A 204 -15.04 0.13 -11.16
C LEU A 204 -14.92 1.24 -12.21
N ALA A 205 -13.73 1.84 -12.30
CA ALA A 205 -13.45 2.96 -13.19
C ALA A 205 -12.48 2.61 -14.32
N ASP A 206 -11.84 1.44 -14.27
CA ASP A 206 -10.79 1.03 -15.18
C ASP A 206 -9.59 2.00 -15.12
N ARG A 207 -9.11 2.27 -13.88
CA ARG A 207 -8.05 3.25 -13.58
C ARG A 207 -7.03 2.72 -12.58
N TRP A 208 -5.82 3.26 -12.69
CA TRP A 208 -4.76 3.01 -11.73
C TRP A 208 -4.79 4.04 -10.62
N LEU A 209 -4.59 3.60 -9.40
CA LEU A 209 -4.36 4.43 -8.22
C LEU A 209 -2.97 4.15 -7.69
N LEU A 210 -2.15 5.18 -7.50
CA LEU A 210 -0.90 5.11 -6.77
C LEU A 210 -0.98 6.03 -5.57
N VAL A 211 -0.60 5.51 -4.40
CA VAL A 211 -0.54 6.26 -3.14
C VAL A 211 0.89 6.18 -2.61
N MET A 212 1.46 7.31 -2.20
CA MET A 212 2.84 7.38 -1.72
C MET A 212 2.93 8.37 -0.55
N PRO A 213 3.43 7.95 0.63
CA PRO A 213 3.64 8.86 1.75
C PRO A 213 4.89 9.72 1.55
N ILE A 214 4.84 10.94 2.06
CA ILE A 214 6.01 11.81 2.18
C ILE A 214 6.31 12.01 3.66
N PHE A 215 7.54 11.70 4.02
CA PHE A 215 8.02 11.84 5.38
C PHE A 215 9.48 12.29 5.39
N ARG A 216 9.88 12.89 6.51
CA ARG A 216 11.26 13.27 6.76
C ARG A 216 12.07 12.04 7.13
N ARG A 217 13.15 11.76 6.40
CA ARG A 217 14.14 10.76 6.82
C ARG A 217 15.00 11.35 7.92
N VAL A 218 14.82 10.90 9.15
CA VAL A 218 15.74 11.18 10.25
C VAL A 218 16.87 10.16 10.18
N PRO A 219 18.16 10.56 10.20
CA PRO A 219 19.26 9.60 10.29
C PRO A 219 19.13 8.73 11.55
N TRP A 220 19.27 7.42 11.40
CA TRP A 220 19.14 6.41 12.47
C TRP A 220 19.92 6.73 13.78
N ARG A 221 20.91 7.62 13.74
CA ARG A 221 21.79 7.94 14.87
C ARG A 221 21.41 9.20 15.64
N THR A 222 20.36 9.89 15.31
CA THR A 222 19.90 11.06 16.06
C THR A 222 18.94 10.62 17.15
N PRO A 223 19.15 11.01 18.44
CA PRO A 223 18.12 10.81 19.45
C PRO A 223 16.82 11.45 18.95
N ARG A 224 15.70 10.73 19.06
CA ARG A 224 14.40 11.25 18.66
C ARG A 224 14.09 12.51 19.43
N PRO A 225 13.66 13.59 18.79
CA PRO A 225 13.11 14.72 19.51
C PRO A 225 11.81 14.27 20.20
N THR A 226 11.75 14.40 21.52
CA THR A 226 10.55 14.15 22.32
C THR A 226 9.52 15.29 22.23
N ALA A 227 9.78 16.31 21.43
CA ALA A 227 8.88 17.43 21.20
C ALA A 227 8.66 17.62 19.70
N ALA A 228 7.46 18.02 19.31
CA ALA A 228 7.14 18.41 17.95
C ALA A 228 8.18 19.41 17.45
N PRO A 229 8.92 19.10 16.39
CA PRO A 229 9.96 19.99 15.96
C PRO A 229 9.34 21.22 15.30
N SER A 230 9.86 22.37 15.64
CA SER A 230 9.74 23.60 14.85
C SER A 230 10.43 23.49 13.47
N ASP A 231 10.80 22.31 13.05
CA ASP A 231 11.63 22.05 11.89
C ASP A 231 10.81 21.37 10.79
N SER A 232 10.45 22.16 9.88
CA SER A 232 9.86 22.20 8.55
C SER A 232 9.88 20.95 7.65
N GLY A 233 9.83 19.74 8.15
CA GLY A 233 9.54 18.56 7.33
C GLY A 233 8.03 18.44 7.14
N ARG A 234 7.51 18.76 5.94
CA ARG A 234 6.10 18.48 5.63
C ARG A 234 5.90 16.98 5.54
N PHE A 235 4.90 16.49 6.23
CA PHE A 235 4.32 15.19 5.95
C PHE A 235 3.19 15.36 4.96
N ALA A 236 3.09 14.46 4.00
CA ALA A 236 2.01 14.49 3.01
C ALA A 236 1.62 13.09 2.56
N MET A 237 0.44 12.95 2.03
CA MET A 237 0.02 11.79 1.27
C MET A 237 -0.20 12.20 -0.18
N CYS A 238 0.52 11.54 -1.07
CA CYS A 238 0.45 11.74 -2.51
C CYS A 238 -0.50 10.72 -3.13
N TYR A 239 -1.43 11.18 -3.94
CA TYR A 239 -2.29 10.32 -4.74
C TYR A 239 -2.10 10.64 -6.21
N ALA A 240 -2.05 9.60 -7.03
CA ALA A 240 -2.14 9.73 -8.47
C ALA A 240 -3.18 8.74 -9.01
N VAL A 241 -4.10 9.24 -9.82
CA VAL A 241 -5.12 8.45 -10.51
C VAL A 241 -4.89 8.58 -12.00
N SER A 242 -4.77 7.46 -12.74
CA SER A 242 -4.57 7.53 -14.18
C SER A 242 -5.77 8.12 -14.90
N ALA A 243 -5.54 8.94 -15.91
CA ALA A 243 -6.60 9.55 -16.71
C ALA A 243 -7.35 8.53 -17.59
N THR A 244 -6.70 7.41 -17.91
CA THR A 244 -7.24 6.29 -18.70
C THR A 244 -6.82 4.95 -18.09
N SER A 245 -7.19 3.83 -18.71
CA SER A 245 -6.72 2.49 -18.33
C SER A 245 -5.25 2.23 -18.66
N ASP A 246 -4.59 3.12 -19.40
CA ASP A 246 -3.17 3.01 -19.72
C ASP A 246 -2.29 3.62 -18.61
N ALA A 247 -1.52 2.78 -17.92
CA ALA A 247 -0.59 3.20 -16.88
C ALA A 247 0.59 4.05 -17.41
N LEU A 248 0.86 4.01 -18.71
CA LEU A 248 1.88 4.84 -19.39
C LEU A 248 1.36 6.24 -19.75
N GLY A 249 0.04 6.44 -19.66
CA GLY A 249 -0.64 7.69 -20.01
C GLY A 249 -0.50 8.78 -18.96
N ALA A 250 -1.41 9.75 -19.03
CA ALA A 250 -1.47 10.87 -18.09
C ALA A 250 -2.08 10.45 -16.75
N TRP A 251 -1.75 11.20 -15.69
CA TRP A 251 -2.23 10.99 -14.33
C TRP A 251 -2.72 12.30 -13.71
N HIS A 252 -3.87 12.27 -13.06
CA HIS A 252 -4.34 13.30 -12.14
C HIS A 252 -3.61 13.13 -10.81
N ARG A 253 -3.03 14.20 -10.26
CA ARG A 253 -2.10 14.15 -9.14
C ARG A 253 -2.54 15.07 -8.03
N TYR A 254 -2.46 14.58 -6.78
CA TYR A 254 -2.93 15.27 -5.59
C TYR A 254 -1.91 15.13 -4.46
N GLU A 255 -1.78 16.17 -3.65
CA GLU A 255 -0.96 16.21 -2.45
C GLU A 255 -1.82 16.70 -1.29
N PHE A 256 -1.98 15.86 -0.26
CA PHE A 256 -2.69 16.21 0.95
C PHE A 256 -1.70 16.29 2.11
N ASP A 257 -1.63 17.45 2.76
CA ASP A 257 -0.76 17.66 3.93
C ASP A 257 -1.20 16.76 5.09
N ARG A 258 -0.23 16.25 5.83
CA ARG A 258 -0.43 15.48 7.05
C ARG A 258 0.23 16.17 8.23
N THR A 259 -0.40 16.10 9.38
CA THR A 259 0.17 16.62 10.63
C THR A 259 1.16 15.66 11.26
N LEU A 260 1.04 14.37 10.98
CA LEU A 260 1.88 13.30 11.49
C LEU A 260 2.41 12.44 10.35
N PHE A 261 3.46 11.66 10.61
CA PHE A 261 4.04 10.74 9.64
C PHE A 261 3.02 9.68 9.20
N PRO A 262 2.61 9.68 7.92
CA PRO A 262 1.58 8.78 7.41
C PRO A 262 2.21 7.45 6.97
N ASP A 263 2.81 6.71 7.91
CA ASP A 263 3.51 5.46 7.67
C ASP A 263 2.57 4.33 7.25
N TYR A 264 3.09 3.38 6.52
CA TYR A 264 2.44 2.12 6.18
C TYR A 264 1.05 2.32 5.55
N PRO A 265 0.91 3.02 4.41
CA PRO A 265 -0.37 3.29 3.79
C PRO A 265 -0.99 2.00 3.24
N ARG A 266 -2.30 1.82 3.45
CA ARG A 266 -3.07 0.66 2.99
C ARG A 266 -4.26 1.09 2.15
N PRO A 267 -4.00 1.66 0.94
CA PRO A 267 -5.08 2.16 0.11
C PRO A 267 -6.04 1.05 -0.32
N ALA A 268 -7.32 1.40 -0.33
CA ALA A 268 -8.42 0.55 -0.72
C ALA A 268 -9.37 1.32 -1.66
N VAL A 269 -9.97 0.61 -2.59
CA VAL A 269 -10.96 1.16 -3.53
C VAL A 269 -12.35 0.86 -3.03
N TRP A 270 -13.17 1.90 -2.90
CA TRP A 270 -14.59 1.82 -2.57
C TRP A 270 -15.39 2.74 -3.49
N PRO A 271 -16.70 2.55 -3.71
CA PRO A 271 -17.43 3.34 -4.70
C PRO A 271 -17.37 4.85 -4.48
N ASP A 272 -17.38 5.30 -3.24
CA ASP A 272 -17.45 6.71 -2.85
C ASP A 272 -16.09 7.33 -2.49
N GLY A 273 -15.02 6.55 -2.37
CA GLY A 273 -13.73 7.08 -1.94
C GLY A 273 -12.55 6.15 -2.16
N TYR A 274 -11.34 6.71 -2.13
CA TYR A 274 -10.09 6.00 -1.96
C TYR A 274 -9.70 6.08 -0.49
N TYR A 275 -9.83 4.96 0.21
CA TYR A 275 -9.62 4.87 1.65
C TYR A 275 -8.17 4.49 1.94
N THR A 276 -7.47 5.29 2.75
CA THR A 276 -6.05 5.05 3.04
C THR A 276 -5.79 5.18 4.55
N PRO A 277 -5.98 4.11 5.32
CA PRO A 277 -5.53 4.10 6.70
C PRO A 277 -4.01 4.10 6.75
N THR A 278 -3.46 4.81 7.74
CA THR A 278 -2.03 4.91 8.01
C THR A 278 -1.75 4.72 9.49
N SER A 279 -0.53 4.31 9.79
CA SER A 279 0.02 4.31 11.14
C SER A 279 0.82 5.58 11.31
N THR A 280 0.51 6.38 12.32
CA THR A 280 1.17 7.66 12.50
C THR A 280 2.25 7.57 13.57
N GLY A 281 3.43 8.06 13.23
CA GLY A 281 4.57 8.10 14.13
C GLY A 281 5.22 6.75 14.40
N ASP A 282 6.44 6.80 14.86
CA ASP A 282 7.27 5.61 15.11
C ASP A 282 6.78 4.74 16.28
N ASP A 283 6.02 5.31 17.20
CA ASP A 283 5.44 4.59 18.34
C ASP A 283 4.02 4.11 18.05
N VAL A 284 3.51 4.36 16.86
CA VAL A 284 2.22 3.86 16.35
C VAL A 284 1.04 4.20 17.27
N ILE A 285 1.11 5.36 17.92
CA ILE A 285 0.18 5.77 18.98
C ILE A 285 -1.19 6.14 18.41
N GLU A 286 -1.20 6.74 17.23
CA GLU A 286 -2.44 7.17 16.57
C GLU A 286 -2.56 6.55 15.19
N LYS A 287 -3.76 6.16 14.83
CA LYS A 287 -4.10 5.66 13.52
C LYS A 287 -5.00 6.66 12.82
N HIS A 288 -4.68 6.97 11.60
CA HIS A 288 -5.56 7.77 10.75
C HIS A 288 -6.28 6.87 9.76
N VAL A 289 -7.58 7.08 9.62
CA VAL A 289 -8.35 6.58 8.48
C VAL A 289 -8.72 7.77 7.64
N CYS A 290 -8.09 7.89 6.50
CA CYS A 290 -8.35 8.98 5.56
C CYS A 290 -9.10 8.45 4.34
N VAL A 291 -9.94 9.29 3.76
CA VAL A 291 -10.65 8.99 2.52
C VAL A 291 -10.55 10.19 1.59
N ALA A 292 -10.07 9.95 0.37
CA ALA A 292 -9.98 10.95 -0.69
C ALA A 292 -11.17 10.81 -1.66
N ASP A 293 -11.67 11.94 -2.15
CA ASP A 293 -12.83 12.03 -3.04
C ASP A 293 -12.54 11.38 -4.40
N ARG A 294 -12.87 10.11 -4.51
CA ARG A 294 -12.66 9.31 -5.72
C ARG A 294 -13.31 9.91 -6.95
N VAL A 295 -14.52 10.44 -6.82
CA VAL A 295 -15.29 10.94 -7.96
C VAL A 295 -14.60 12.13 -8.60
N ARG A 296 -14.18 13.11 -7.79
CA ARG A 296 -13.43 14.27 -8.26
C ARG A 296 -12.04 13.91 -8.75
N MET A 297 -11.36 12.99 -8.09
CA MET A 297 -10.04 12.53 -8.51
C MET A 297 -10.09 11.84 -9.87
N LEU A 298 -11.10 11.04 -10.15
CA LEU A 298 -11.30 10.40 -11.46
C LEU A 298 -11.57 11.43 -12.57
N ALA A 299 -12.28 12.49 -12.24
CA ALA A 299 -12.57 13.60 -13.17
C ALA A 299 -11.36 14.54 -13.38
N GLY A 300 -10.31 14.44 -12.56
CA GLY A 300 -9.17 15.36 -12.57
C GLY A 300 -9.53 16.75 -12.01
N GLU A 301 -10.58 16.84 -11.21
CA GLU A 301 -11.04 18.04 -10.53
C GLU A 301 -10.33 18.24 -9.19
N ALA A 302 -10.48 19.43 -8.58
CA ALA A 302 -10.02 19.68 -7.23
C ALA A 302 -10.74 18.73 -6.26
N ALA A 303 -9.98 17.90 -5.56
CA ALA A 303 -10.49 16.90 -4.63
C ALA A 303 -10.13 17.25 -3.19
N THR A 304 -10.89 16.73 -2.25
CA THR A 304 -10.66 16.85 -0.81
C THR A 304 -10.36 15.48 -0.20
N GLU A 305 -9.77 15.49 1.00
CA GLU A 305 -9.58 14.31 1.81
C GLU A 305 -10.14 14.56 3.21
N GLN A 306 -10.81 13.56 3.76
CA GLN A 306 -11.34 13.57 5.11
C GLN A 306 -10.62 12.52 5.93
N CYS A 307 -10.13 12.87 7.13
CA CYS A 307 -9.39 11.97 8.01
C CYS A 307 -10.05 11.89 9.38
N ILE A 308 -10.10 10.68 9.91
CA ILE A 308 -10.52 10.40 11.29
C ILE A 308 -9.32 9.83 12.05
N ILE A 309 -9.04 10.39 13.22
CA ILE A 309 -8.05 9.86 14.15
C ILE A 309 -8.73 8.83 15.05
N VAL A 310 -8.19 7.62 15.10
CA VAL A 310 -8.68 6.54 15.95
C VAL A 310 -7.59 6.22 16.99
N PRO A 311 -7.76 6.68 18.23
CA PRO A 311 -6.79 6.42 19.28
C PRO A 311 -6.86 4.97 19.78
N GLU A 312 -5.80 4.51 20.42
CA GLU A 312 -5.75 3.25 21.19
C GLU A 312 -6.19 2.00 20.40
N VAL A 313 -5.87 1.96 19.12
CA VAL A 313 -6.13 0.81 18.26
C VAL A 313 -4.87 0.30 17.60
N ASN A 314 -4.92 -0.94 17.12
CA ASN A 314 -3.87 -1.51 16.28
C ASN A 314 -4.02 -1.03 14.81
N PHE A 315 -3.18 -1.52 13.91
CA PHE A 315 -3.21 -1.17 12.50
C PHE A 315 -4.60 -1.39 11.88
N LEU A 316 -5.16 -0.32 11.31
CA LEU A 316 -6.46 -0.36 10.66
C LEU A 316 -6.34 -0.80 9.21
N ASN A 317 -7.30 -1.60 8.75
CA ASN A 317 -7.47 -1.92 7.33
C ASN A 317 -8.89 -1.57 6.91
N THR A 318 -9.03 -0.95 5.75
CA THR A 318 -10.30 -0.60 5.12
C THR A 318 -10.66 -1.62 4.06
N SER A 319 -11.94 -1.84 3.83
CA SER A 319 -12.43 -2.78 2.82
C SER A 319 -12.01 -2.36 1.42
N ASP A 320 -11.36 -3.29 0.72
CA ASP A 320 -10.85 -3.14 -0.65
C ASP A 320 -11.58 -4.12 -1.58
N LEU A 321 -12.19 -3.61 -2.65
CA LEU A 321 -13.04 -4.39 -3.54
C LEU A 321 -12.23 -5.40 -4.38
N ASP A 322 -12.67 -6.65 -4.38
CA ASP A 322 -12.34 -7.63 -5.42
C ASP A 322 -13.54 -7.77 -6.38
N GLY A 323 -13.26 -7.62 -7.68
CA GLY A 323 -14.26 -7.64 -8.73
C GLY A 323 -15.05 -6.34 -8.84
N THR A 324 -16.12 -6.37 -9.65
CA THR A 324 -16.95 -5.18 -9.97
C THR A 324 -18.28 -5.18 -9.25
N GLY A 325 -18.54 -6.15 -8.37
CA GLY A 325 -19.76 -6.25 -7.58
C GLY A 325 -19.86 -5.14 -6.54
N LEU A 326 -20.66 -4.12 -6.80
CA LEU A 326 -20.83 -2.99 -5.88
C LEU A 326 -21.44 -3.43 -4.55
N PRO A 327 -20.98 -2.89 -3.41
CA PRO A 327 -21.72 -3.01 -2.15
C PRO A 327 -23.12 -2.40 -2.29
N PRO A 328 -24.06 -2.68 -1.37
CA PRO A 328 -25.36 -2.01 -1.37
C PRO A 328 -25.20 -0.49 -1.40
N ALA A 329 -26.13 0.20 -2.06
CA ALA A 329 -26.08 1.66 -2.16
C ALA A 329 -26.03 2.30 -0.76
N GLY A 330 -25.11 3.24 -0.55
CA GLY A 330 -24.88 3.91 0.73
C GLY A 330 -24.23 3.01 1.81
N ALA A 331 -23.74 1.81 1.45
CA ALA A 331 -23.02 0.97 2.40
C ALA A 331 -21.71 1.63 2.83
N PRO A 332 -21.46 1.75 4.14
CA PRO A 332 -20.20 2.29 4.65
C PRO A 332 -19.01 1.39 4.28
N ASN A 333 -17.82 1.95 4.24
CA ASN A 333 -16.62 1.15 4.22
C ASN A 333 -16.43 0.47 5.59
N ILE A 334 -16.06 -0.81 5.58
CA ILE A 334 -15.81 -1.57 6.79
C ILE A 334 -14.33 -1.46 7.12
N VAL A 335 -14.03 -1.08 8.36
CA VAL A 335 -12.68 -0.90 8.89
C VAL A 335 -12.43 -1.96 9.95
N VAL A 336 -11.28 -2.63 9.90
CA VAL A 336 -10.94 -3.73 10.81
C VAL A 336 -9.55 -3.52 11.42
N ALA A 337 -9.43 -3.79 12.73
CA ALA A 337 -8.17 -3.99 13.42
C ALA A 337 -8.21 -5.31 14.21
N ALA A 338 -7.05 -5.95 14.40
CA ALA A 338 -6.93 -7.11 15.28
C ALA A 338 -6.46 -6.67 16.67
N GLY A 339 -7.03 -7.25 17.70
CA GLY A 339 -6.53 -7.21 19.07
C GLY A 339 -5.50 -8.30 19.34
N GLY A 340 -5.18 -8.51 20.60
CA GLY A 340 -4.33 -9.59 21.07
C GLY A 340 -3.70 -9.29 22.41
N SER A 341 -3.48 -10.32 23.20
CA SER A 341 -2.91 -10.20 24.57
C SER A 341 -1.50 -9.58 24.61
N GLN A 342 -0.83 -9.44 23.45
CA GLN A 342 0.47 -8.77 23.33
C GLN A 342 0.33 -7.23 23.24
N LEU A 343 -0.85 -6.73 22.92
CA LEU A 343 -1.15 -5.30 22.76
C LEU A 343 -1.67 -4.71 24.08
N LYS A 344 -0.91 -4.86 25.14
CA LYS A 344 -1.29 -4.39 26.49
C LYS A 344 -1.67 -2.90 26.47
N GLY A 345 -2.83 -2.60 27.05
CA GLY A 345 -3.34 -1.23 27.13
C GLY A 345 -3.89 -0.68 25.81
N ILE A 346 -3.92 -1.48 24.73
CA ILE A 346 -4.53 -1.11 23.46
C ILE A 346 -5.77 -1.98 23.22
N ILE A 347 -5.58 -3.26 22.84
CA ILE A 347 -6.67 -4.23 22.68
C ILE A 347 -6.19 -5.55 23.26
N ASP A 348 -6.48 -5.81 24.52
CA ASP A 348 -5.92 -6.95 25.26
C ASP A 348 -6.56 -8.30 24.90
N ALA A 349 -7.71 -8.30 24.24
CA ALA A 349 -8.45 -9.50 23.90
C ALA A 349 -8.09 -10.02 22.51
N ASP A 350 -8.16 -11.36 22.34
CA ASP A 350 -8.07 -12.01 21.04
C ASP A 350 -9.39 -11.79 20.29
N GLU A 351 -9.48 -10.71 19.56
CA GLU A 351 -10.68 -10.26 18.85
C GLU A 351 -10.35 -9.49 17.58
N LEU A 352 -11.33 -9.34 16.71
CA LEU A 352 -11.33 -8.31 15.67
C LEU A 352 -12.23 -7.17 16.11
N GLN A 353 -11.76 -5.96 16.02
CA GLN A 353 -12.57 -4.76 16.17
C GLN A 353 -12.96 -4.24 14.80
N VAL A 354 -14.23 -3.90 14.66
CA VAL A 354 -14.84 -3.55 13.37
C VAL A 354 -15.60 -2.25 13.48
N TRP A 355 -15.35 -1.34 12.55
CA TRP A 355 -16.08 -0.08 12.44
C TRP A 355 -16.76 0.05 11.08
N ALA A 356 -17.76 0.90 11.00
CA ALA A 356 -18.41 1.35 9.78
C ALA A 356 -18.08 2.82 9.55
N LEU A 357 -17.33 3.11 8.48
CA LEU A 357 -16.98 4.49 8.10
C LEU A 357 -17.97 5.02 7.07
N HIS A 358 -18.80 5.96 7.51
CA HIS A 358 -19.74 6.69 6.68
C HIS A 358 -19.12 8.03 6.27
N VAL A 359 -19.02 8.27 4.98
CA VAL A 359 -18.48 9.51 4.43
C VAL A 359 -19.62 10.36 3.88
N ASP A 360 -19.62 11.63 4.22
CA ASP A 360 -20.52 12.63 3.64
C ASP A 360 -19.67 13.68 2.92
N TRP A 361 -19.73 13.69 1.61
CA TRP A 361 -18.97 14.61 0.77
C TRP A 361 -19.58 16.01 0.71
N ASP A 362 -20.89 16.14 0.96
CA ASP A 362 -21.60 17.41 0.95
C ASP A 362 -21.43 18.16 2.28
N ASP A 363 -21.44 17.41 3.41
CA ASP A 363 -21.19 17.96 4.73
C ASP A 363 -20.19 17.07 5.50
N PRO A 364 -18.89 17.36 5.43
CA PRO A 364 -17.85 16.58 6.12
C PRO A 364 -18.06 16.43 7.63
N ARG A 365 -18.82 17.31 8.28
CA ARG A 365 -19.14 17.20 9.71
C ARG A 365 -20.07 16.00 10.03
N ARG A 366 -20.71 15.42 9.03
CA ARG A 366 -21.53 14.21 9.16
C ARG A 366 -20.76 12.94 8.87
N THR A 367 -19.52 13.04 8.40
CA THR A 367 -18.63 11.88 8.29
C THR A 367 -18.36 11.32 9.67
N ARG A 368 -18.53 10.02 9.83
CA ARG A 368 -18.42 9.37 11.14
C ARG A 368 -17.91 7.93 11.03
N LEU A 369 -17.30 7.48 12.10
CA LEU A 369 -16.84 6.11 12.29
C LEU A 369 -17.66 5.47 13.41
N ASP A 370 -18.62 4.63 13.06
CA ASP A 370 -19.49 3.94 14.01
C ASP A 370 -18.83 2.64 14.47
N GLY A 371 -18.75 2.39 15.76
CA GLY A 371 -18.15 1.20 16.35
C GLY A 371 -17.23 1.49 17.55
N PRO A 372 -16.37 0.54 17.97
CA PRO A 372 -16.19 -0.77 17.33
C PRO A 372 -17.23 -1.81 17.71
N GLN A 373 -17.60 -2.65 16.76
CA GLN A 373 -18.13 -3.97 17.06
C GLN A 373 -16.96 -4.89 17.41
N ARG A 374 -17.03 -5.58 18.54
CA ARG A 374 -16.01 -6.54 18.98
C ARG A 374 -16.41 -7.94 18.56
N LEU A 375 -15.53 -8.63 17.83
CA LEU A 375 -15.71 -10.00 17.36
C LEU A 375 -14.68 -10.91 18.02
N PRO A 376 -15.02 -11.63 19.10
CA PRO A 376 -14.12 -12.61 19.70
C PRO A 376 -13.71 -13.68 18.69
N VAL A 377 -12.42 -14.05 18.69
CA VAL A 377 -11.85 -15.06 17.82
C VAL A 377 -11.09 -16.11 18.62
N ALA A 378 -10.73 -17.22 18.00
CA ALA A 378 -9.88 -18.22 18.65
C ALA A 378 -8.55 -17.59 19.08
N PRO A 379 -8.05 -17.92 20.28
CA PRO A 379 -6.83 -17.36 20.81
C PRO A 379 -5.64 -17.50 19.87
N TYR A 380 -4.75 -16.51 19.90
CA TYR A 380 -3.50 -16.53 19.13
C TYR A 380 -2.41 -15.73 19.84
N ARG A 381 -1.19 -15.91 19.35
CA ARG A 381 -0.08 -15.04 19.66
C ARG A 381 0.51 -14.54 18.36
N TYR A 382 0.71 -13.24 18.25
CA TYR A 382 1.39 -12.65 17.11
C TYR A 382 2.75 -13.31 16.87
N LEU A 383 3.05 -13.56 15.59
CA LEU A 383 4.30 -14.19 15.22
C LEU A 383 5.48 -13.40 15.80
N CYS A 384 6.29 -14.08 16.61
CA CYS A 384 7.46 -13.53 17.29
C CYS A 384 7.17 -12.35 18.23
N GLY A 385 5.95 -12.17 18.65
CA GLY A 385 5.54 -11.11 19.57
C GLY A 385 5.45 -9.72 18.94
N GLY A 386 5.45 -9.62 17.60
CA GLY A 386 5.20 -8.35 16.93
C GLY A 386 6.12 -8.04 15.75
N GLN A 387 6.30 -6.74 15.50
CA GLN A 387 7.11 -6.21 14.39
C GLN A 387 8.58 -5.96 14.80
N LEU A 388 9.44 -5.78 13.78
CA LEU A 388 10.86 -5.49 13.91
C LEU A 388 11.63 -6.51 14.77
N THR A 389 11.13 -7.72 14.84
CA THR A 389 11.71 -8.81 15.60
C THR A 389 12.68 -9.63 14.74
N ARG A 390 13.73 -10.12 15.35
CA ARG A 390 14.66 -11.06 14.72
C ARG A 390 14.12 -12.47 14.92
N CYS A 391 13.25 -12.92 14.06
CA CYS A 391 12.43 -14.07 14.33
C CYS A 391 12.62 -15.23 13.35
N VAL A 392 12.34 -15.01 12.06
CA VAL A 392 12.33 -16.11 11.09
C VAL A 392 13.77 -16.54 10.77
N PRO A 393 14.18 -17.77 11.09
CA PRO A 393 15.50 -18.26 10.80
C PRO A 393 15.72 -18.47 9.29
N GLN A 394 16.98 -18.53 8.90
CA GLN A 394 17.41 -18.78 7.53
C GLN A 394 18.58 -19.75 7.51
N PRO A 395 18.79 -20.55 6.45
CA PRO A 395 19.94 -21.43 6.33
C PRO A 395 21.27 -20.68 6.32
N GLY A 396 22.28 -21.24 6.98
CA GLY A 396 23.68 -20.78 6.88
C GLY A 396 23.98 -19.40 7.44
N THR A 397 23.09 -18.81 8.26
CA THR A 397 23.29 -17.52 8.91
C THR A 397 22.52 -17.40 10.22
N ASP A 398 23.08 -16.65 11.19
CA ASP A 398 22.37 -16.28 12.42
C ASP A 398 21.42 -15.10 12.23
N ARG A 399 21.46 -14.47 11.08
CA ARG A 399 20.53 -13.36 10.77
C ARG A 399 19.13 -13.91 10.55
N ARG A 400 18.20 -13.38 11.32
CA ARG A 400 16.78 -13.75 11.25
C ARG A 400 15.98 -12.61 10.63
N LEU A 401 14.91 -12.95 9.92
CA LEU A 401 14.04 -11.98 9.27
C LEU A 401 12.95 -11.50 10.21
N ASP A 402 12.48 -10.28 9.98
CA ASP A 402 11.30 -9.71 10.61
C ASP A 402 10.03 -10.38 10.07
N ALA A 403 9.04 -10.54 10.93
CA ALA A 403 7.77 -11.19 10.59
C ALA A 403 6.58 -10.24 10.45
N GLN A 404 6.71 -8.97 10.87
CA GLN A 404 5.59 -8.02 10.91
C GLN A 404 4.31 -8.62 11.53
N GLY A 405 4.48 -9.36 12.64
CA GLY A 405 3.46 -10.26 13.18
C GLY A 405 2.34 -9.58 13.99
N ASP A 406 2.40 -8.27 14.19
CA ASP A 406 1.54 -7.53 15.13
C ASP A 406 0.26 -6.96 14.53
N LYS A 407 -0.09 -7.29 13.30
CA LYS A 407 -1.16 -6.60 12.58
C LYS A 407 -1.89 -7.47 11.56
N VAL A 408 -3.13 -7.09 11.24
CA VAL A 408 -3.80 -7.57 10.03
C VAL A 408 -3.02 -7.03 8.83
N MET A 409 -2.63 -7.94 7.94
CA MET A 409 -1.88 -7.59 6.73
C MET A 409 -2.78 -6.95 5.66
N PRO A 410 -2.25 -6.07 4.79
CA PRO A 410 -2.97 -5.64 3.61
C PRO A 410 -3.20 -6.85 2.68
N ARG A 411 -4.32 -7.00 2.09
CA ARG A 411 -5.56 -6.25 1.96
C ARG A 411 -6.64 -6.80 2.90
N LEU A 412 -7.58 -5.96 3.34
CA LEU A 412 -8.88 -6.43 3.82
C LEU A 412 -9.79 -6.55 2.61
N VAL A 413 -9.87 -7.74 2.07
CA VAL A 413 -10.61 -7.98 0.83
C VAL A 413 -12.11 -8.01 1.10
N TYR A 414 -12.88 -7.31 0.29
CA TYR A 414 -14.33 -7.36 0.29
C TYR A 414 -14.85 -7.82 -1.07
N ARG A 415 -15.86 -8.68 -1.05
CA ARG A 415 -16.63 -9.05 -2.25
C ARG A 415 -18.10 -9.23 -1.93
N ARG A 416 -18.96 -8.73 -2.83
CA ARG A 416 -20.38 -8.99 -2.80
C ARG A 416 -20.72 -10.12 -3.75
N PHE A 417 -21.40 -11.13 -3.22
CA PHE A 417 -22.03 -12.21 -3.97
C PHE A 417 -23.53 -12.03 -4.06
N GLY A 418 -24.21 -12.81 -4.91
CA GLY A 418 -25.66 -12.72 -5.05
C GLY A 418 -26.44 -13.02 -3.74
N THR A 419 -25.86 -13.80 -2.86
CA THR A 419 -26.49 -14.27 -1.60
C THR A 419 -25.92 -13.63 -0.34
N HIS A 420 -24.74 -13.02 -0.38
CA HIS A 420 -24.06 -12.49 0.80
C HIS A 420 -22.92 -11.51 0.44
N GLU A 421 -22.44 -10.84 1.46
CA GLU A 421 -21.21 -10.04 1.42
C GLU A 421 -20.15 -10.71 2.29
N ALA A 422 -18.91 -10.83 1.80
CA ALA A 422 -17.82 -11.46 2.51
C ALA A 422 -16.61 -10.54 2.58
N LEU A 423 -15.86 -10.64 3.69
CA LEU A 423 -14.54 -10.05 3.82
C LEU A 423 -13.53 -11.13 4.23
N VAL A 424 -12.28 -10.98 3.78
CA VAL A 424 -11.18 -11.84 4.20
C VAL A 424 -10.06 -10.99 4.78
N ALA A 425 -9.64 -11.35 6.00
CA ALA A 425 -8.51 -10.75 6.72
C ALA A 425 -7.50 -11.82 7.09
N VAL A 426 -6.21 -11.46 7.12
CA VAL A 426 -5.11 -12.38 7.47
C VAL A 426 -4.07 -11.70 8.36
N HIS A 427 -3.41 -12.46 9.22
CA HIS A 427 -2.21 -12.03 9.93
C HIS A 427 -1.31 -13.23 10.27
N SER A 428 -0.11 -12.97 10.76
CA SER A 428 0.88 -13.99 11.08
C SER A 428 0.85 -14.33 12.57
N VAL A 429 0.86 -15.63 12.90
CA VAL A 429 0.81 -16.10 14.30
C VAL A 429 1.86 -17.16 14.60
N ASN A 430 2.24 -17.30 15.87
CA ASN A 430 2.99 -18.45 16.34
C ASN A 430 2.11 -19.71 16.27
N THR A 431 2.71 -20.85 15.98
CA THR A 431 2.03 -22.15 15.87
C THR A 431 2.48 -23.14 16.93
N ALA A 432 1.68 -24.15 17.20
CA ALA A 432 2.02 -25.21 18.14
C ALA A 432 3.26 -26.01 17.71
N ALA A 433 3.53 -26.11 16.42
CA ALA A 433 4.71 -26.76 15.87
C ALA A 433 6.01 -25.93 16.01
N GLY A 434 5.95 -24.73 16.58
CA GLY A 434 7.11 -23.85 16.80
C GLY A 434 7.52 -23.00 15.60
N GLY A 435 6.75 -23.01 14.52
CA GLY A 435 6.93 -22.15 13.33
C GLY A 435 5.98 -20.97 13.30
N GLY A 436 5.81 -20.40 12.10
CA GLY A 436 4.84 -19.36 11.79
C GLY A 436 3.68 -19.89 10.97
N GLY A 437 2.46 -19.42 11.24
CA GLY A 437 1.27 -19.78 10.49
C GLY A 437 0.49 -18.56 10.01
N VAL A 438 -0.24 -18.74 8.90
CA VAL A 438 -1.18 -17.72 8.40
C VAL A 438 -2.52 -17.94 9.09
N ARG A 439 -2.88 -17.04 10.00
CA ARG A 439 -4.23 -16.94 10.56
C ARG A 439 -5.08 -16.15 9.57
N TRP A 440 -6.26 -16.68 9.25
CA TRP A 440 -7.20 -16.07 8.34
C TRP A 440 -8.62 -16.11 8.87
N TYR A 441 -9.41 -15.15 8.44
CA TYR A 441 -10.81 -15.00 8.82
C TYR A 441 -11.62 -14.72 7.56
N GLU A 442 -12.77 -15.39 7.45
CA GLU A 442 -13.85 -14.95 6.56
C GLU A 442 -14.96 -14.38 7.43
N LEU A 443 -15.23 -13.09 7.20
CA LEU A 443 -16.32 -12.38 7.85
C LEU A 443 -17.50 -12.27 6.89
N ARG A 444 -18.71 -12.29 7.41
CA ARG A 444 -19.95 -12.09 6.66
C ARG A 444 -20.69 -10.89 7.20
N VAL A 445 -21.27 -10.10 6.31
CA VAL A 445 -22.15 -9.00 6.67
C VAL A 445 -23.54 -9.57 6.93
N GLY A 446 -23.98 -9.51 8.18
CA GLY A 446 -25.28 -9.98 8.65
C GLY A 446 -26.35 -8.90 8.67
N ALA A 447 -27.40 -9.15 9.45
CA ALA A 447 -28.50 -8.19 9.64
C ALA A 447 -27.98 -6.87 10.23
N ARG A 448 -28.58 -5.75 9.82
CA ARG A 448 -28.19 -4.39 10.22
C ARG A 448 -26.71 -4.07 9.97
N ARG A 449 -26.09 -4.77 9.01
CA ARG A 449 -24.67 -4.69 8.65
C ARG A 449 -23.69 -5.06 9.76
N ALA A 450 -24.14 -5.74 10.81
CA ALA A 450 -23.24 -6.32 11.82
C ALA A 450 -22.42 -7.45 11.18
N LEU A 451 -21.12 -7.52 11.49
CA LEU A 451 -20.27 -8.59 11.01
C LEU A 451 -20.31 -9.80 11.92
N VAL A 452 -20.13 -10.96 11.33
CA VAL A 452 -19.95 -12.23 12.04
C VAL A 452 -18.73 -12.96 11.49
N VAL A 453 -18.01 -13.65 12.37
CA VAL A 453 -16.94 -14.58 11.95
C VAL A 453 -17.62 -15.81 11.35
N HIS A 454 -17.64 -15.90 10.03
CA HIS A 454 -18.22 -17.05 9.33
C HIS A 454 -17.35 -18.29 9.48
N GLN A 455 -16.03 -18.10 9.37
CA GLN A 455 -15.02 -19.10 9.62
C GLN A 455 -13.66 -18.46 9.91
N GLN A 456 -12.81 -19.25 10.56
CA GLN A 456 -11.41 -18.88 10.82
C GLN A 456 -10.54 -20.14 10.81
N GLY A 457 -9.26 -19.97 10.52
CA GLY A 457 -8.28 -21.04 10.56
C GLY A 457 -6.86 -20.49 10.65
N THR A 458 -5.92 -21.35 11.03
CA THR A 458 -4.48 -21.08 10.96
C THR A 458 -3.83 -22.14 10.09
N TYR A 459 -3.27 -21.73 8.96
CA TYR A 459 -2.56 -22.66 8.09
C TYR A 459 -1.14 -22.85 8.60
N ALA A 460 -0.87 -24.02 9.18
CA ALA A 460 0.36 -24.37 9.87
C ALA A 460 0.67 -25.87 9.73
N PRO A 461 0.85 -26.40 8.48
CA PRO A 461 0.93 -27.84 8.25
C PRO A 461 2.23 -28.49 8.79
N ASP A 462 3.22 -27.70 9.14
CA ASP A 462 4.53 -28.13 9.63
C ASP A 462 5.19 -27.03 10.49
N SER A 463 6.45 -27.21 10.89
CA SER A 463 7.22 -26.27 11.70
C SER A 463 7.91 -25.15 10.92
N HIS A 464 7.70 -25.05 9.60
CA HIS A 464 8.20 -23.92 8.83
C HIS A 464 7.45 -22.63 9.13
N PHE A 465 8.01 -21.53 8.70
CA PHE A 465 7.38 -20.23 8.83
C PHE A 465 6.59 -19.89 7.56
N ARG A 466 5.34 -19.52 7.75
CA ARG A 466 4.45 -18.90 6.76
C ARG A 466 3.97 -17.60 7.33
N TRP A 467 4.33 -16.49 6.65
CA TRP A 467 4.09 -15.15 7.20
C TRP A 467 3.87 -14.13 6.09
N MET A 468 3.41 -12.93 6.47
CA MET A 468 3.11 -11.81 5.56
C MET A 468 2.26 -12.26 4.38
N ALA A 469 1.08 -12.77 4.67
CA ALA A 469 0.12 -13.20 3.67
C ALA A 469 -0.69 -12.03 3.09
N SER A 470 -1.18 -12.20 1.88
CA SER A 470 -2.20 -11.33 1.27
C SER A 470 -3.30 -12.20 0.65
N PRO A 471 -4.59 -11.96 0.97
CA PRO A 471 -5.71 -12.73 0.48
C PRO A 471 -6.33 -12.14 -0.78
N ALA A 472 -7.11 -12.96 -1.50
CA ALA A 472 -8.01 -12.56 -2.58
C ALA A 472 -9.28 -13.41 -2.56
N LEU A 473 -10.39 -12.83 -3.02
CA LEU A 473 -11.67 -13.51 -3.25
C LEU A 473 -12.03 -13.46 -4.73
N ASP A 474 -12.19 -14.64 -5.36
CA ASP A 474 -12.63 -14.69 -6.75
C ASP A 474 -14.16 -14.65 -6.90
N ARG A 475 -14.67 -14.59 -8.14
CA ARG A 475 -16.11 -14.53 -8.44
C ARG A 475 -16.90 -15.75 -8.01
N LEU A 476 -16.24 -16.89 -7.78
CA LEU A 476 -16.86 -18.15 -7.32
C LEU A 476 -16.87 -18.27 -5.80
N GLY A 477 -16.17 -17.36 -5.08
CA GLY A 477 -16.01 -17.40 -3.63
C GLY A 477 -14.84 -18.28 -3.19
N ASN A 478 -13.92 -18.64 -4.09
CA ASN A 478 -12.65 -19.21 -3.68
C ASN A 478 -11.82 -18.16 -2.95
N ILE A 479 -11.15 -18.57 -1.87
CA ILE A 479 -10.16 -17.75 -1.17
C ILE A 479 -8.79 -18.24 -1.61
N GLY A 480 -8.00 -17.36 -2.24
CA GLY A 480 -6.60 -17.59 -2.53
C GLY A 480 -5.73 -16.68 -1.68
N MET A 481 -4.55 -17.13 -1.27
CA MET A 481 -3.59 -16.31 -0.55
C MET A 481 -2.15 -16.70 -0.86
N GLY A 482 -1.35 -15.67 -1.14
CA GLY A 482 0.10 -15.79 -1.24
C GLY A 482 0.76 -15.39 0.07
N TYR A 483 1.91 -15.96 0.39
CA TYR A 483 2.66 -15.69 1.62
C TYR A 483 4.13 -16.07 1.49
N SER A 484 4.96 -15.48 2.35
CA SER A 484 6.36 -15.87 2.52
C SER A 484 6.46 -17.23 3.18
N PHE A 485 7.43 -18.02 2.74
CA PHE A 485 7.76 -19.34 3.27
C PHE A 485 9.26 -19.44 3.52
N GLY A 486 9.67 -20.09 4.61
CA GLY A 486 11.07 -20.34 4.92
C GLY A 486 11.27 -20.95 6.30
N GLY A 487 12.52 -21.07 6.73
CA GLY A 487 12.88 -21.65 8.01
C GLY A 487 14.35 -21.95 8.12
N ALA A 488 14.76 -22.67 9.16
CA ALA A 488 16.17 -23.01 9.37
C ALA A 488 16.78 -23.86 8.24
N SER A 489 15.95 -24.68 7.56
CA SER A 489 16.36 -25.57 6.46
C SER A 489 16.07 -25.01 5.08
N ASP A 490 15.18 -24.00 4.98
CA ASP A 490 14.68 -23.49 3.72
C ASP A 490 14.90 -22.00 3.57
N PHE A 491 15.49 -21.61 2.45
CA PHE A 491 15.69 -20.21 2.11
C PHE A 491 14.34 -19.48 1.93
N PRO A 492 14.27 -18.18 2.25
CA PRO A 492 13.04 -17.39 2.11
C PRO A 492 12.55 -17.38 0.66
N GLY A 493 11.31 -17.81 0.45
CA GLY A 493 10.63 -17.89 -0.82
C GLY A 493 9.15 -17.61 -0.71
N GLN A 494 8.39 -17.93 -1.74
CA GLN A 494 6.97 -17.60 -1.84
C GLN A 494 6.13 -18.83 -2.16
N ARG A 495 5.03 -18.97 -1.45
CA ARG A 495 4.03 -20.02 -1.60
C ARG A 495 2.64 -19.42 -1.82
N PHE A 496 1.74 -20.27 -2.29
CA PHE A 496 0.34 -19.94 -2.47
C PHE A 496 -0.52 -21.12 -2.03
N ALA A 497 -1.56 -20.84 -1.25
CA ALA A 497 -2.58 -21.80 -0.85
C ALA A 497 -3.97 -21.18 -1.00
N GLY A 498 -5.00 -22.00 -0.87
CA GLY A 498 -6.36 -21.51 -0.97
C GLY A 498 -7.39 -22.58 -0.62
N ARG A 499 -8.65 -22.18 -0.75
CA ARG A 499 -9.81 -23.05 -0.54
C ARG A 499 -10.92 -22.77 -1.53
N THR A 500 -11.72 -23.77 -1.80
CA THR A 500 -13.02 -23.62 -2.49
C THR A 500 -14.15 -23.35 -1.47
N PRO A 501 -15.27 -22.76 -1.88
CA PRO A 501 -16.38 -22.44 -0.97
C PRO A 501 -16.98 -23.65 -0.26
N ASP A 502 -16.99 -24.81 -0.94
CA ASP A 502 -17.51 -26.09 -0.47
C ASP A 502 -16.56 -26.88 0.43
N ALA A 503 -15.32 -26.42 0.57
CA ALA A 503 -14.35 -27.08 1.45
C ALA A 503 -14.76 -26.99 2.94
N PRO A 504 -14.32 -27.93 3.80
CA PRO A 504 -14.57 -27.85 5.24
C PRO A 504 -14.15 -26.48 5.81
N ARG A 505 -14.98 -25.93 6.70
CA ARG A 505 -14.69 -24.63 7.31
C ARG A 505 -13.38 -24.64 8.10
N GLY A 506 -12.69 -23.53 8.08
CA GLY A 506 -11.42 -23.33 8.79
C GLY A 506 -10.20 -23.94 8.10
N MET A 507 -10.35 -24.54 6.91
CA MET A 507 -9.26 -25.21 6.20
C MET A 507 -8.97 -24.57 4.85
N LEU A 508 -7.68 -24.44 4.50
CA LEU A 508 -7.21 -24.23 3.14
C LEU A 508 -7.10 -25.61 2.47
N SER A 509 -8.06 -25.92 1.62
CA SER A 509 -8.25 -27.26 1.06
C SER A 509 -7.30 -27.60 -0.08
N LEU A 510 -6.78 -26.58 -0.79
CA LEU A 510 -5.91 -26.77 -1.93
C LEU A 510 -4.48 -27.12 -1.49
N ARG A 511 -3.80 -27.99 -2.20
CA ARG A 511 -2.36 -28.19 -2.03
C ARG A 511 -1.61 -26.88 -2.21
N GLU A 512 -0.60 -26.69 -1.39
CA GLU A 512 0.30 -25.55 -1.46
C GLU A 512 1.05 -25.53 -2.79
N ALA A 513 1.02 -24.41 -3.50
CA ALA A 513 1.77 -24.19 -4.74
C ALA A 513 3.01 -23.34 -4.45
N ILE A 514 4.08 -23.58 -5.20
CA ILE A 514 5.33 -22.82 -5.12
C ILE A 514 5.29 -21.72 -6.17
N LEU A 515 5.45 -20.48 -5.75
CA LEU A 515 5.70 -19.36 -6.67
C LEU A 515 7.20 -19.16 -6.91
N ALA A 516 7.96 -19.13 -5.81
CA ALA A 516 9.42 -18.99 -5.87
C ALA A 516 10.08 -19.77 -4.74
N THR A 517 11.08 -20.56 -5.09
CA THR A 517 12.00 -21.15 -4.12
C THR A 517 13.16 -20.21 -3.92
N GLY A 518 13.47 -19.89 -2.65
CA GLY A 518 14.65 -19.11 -2.30
C GLY A 518 15.94 -19.88 -2.62
N GLY A 519 16.99 -19.15 -3.01
CA GLY A 519 18.32 -19.70 -3.30
C GLY A 519 19.45 -19.14 -2.43
N ALA A 520 19.11 -18.22 -1.50
CA ALA A 520 20.07 -17.61 -0.58
C ALA A 520 19.36 -17.05 0.65
N SER A 521 20.16 -16.69 1.68
CA SER A 521 19.71 -15.97 2.87
C SER A 521 19.94 -14.47 2.73
N GLN A 522 18.99 -13.67 3.21
CA GLN A 522 19.18 -12.23 3.30
C GLN A 522 20.11 -11.89 4.46
N THR A 523 21.26 -11.30 4.14
CA THR A 523 22.29 -10.99 5.11
C THR A 523 22.54 -9.49 5.32
N THR A 524 21.93 -8.63 4.50
CA THR A 524 22.11 -7.17 4.57
C THR A 524 21.30 -6.51 5.67
N THR A 525 20.08 -7.00 5.92
CA THR A 525 19.15 -6.45 6.92
C THR A 525 18.23 -7.55 7.46
N LEU A 526 17.59 -7.28 8.61
CA LEU A 526 16.50 -8.11 9.12
C LEU A 526 15.15 -7.82 8.42
N ARG A 527 15.02 -6.64 7.79
CA ARG A 527 13.76 -6.19 7.18
C ARG A 527 13.40 -7.07 5.99
N TRP A 528 12.19 -7.57 5.98
CA TRP A 528 11.63 -8.46 4.95
C TRP A 528 10.27 -7.96 4.54
N GLN A 529 10.05 -7.74 3.26
CA GLN A 529 8.83 -7.29 2.61
C GLN A 529 8.13 -6.05 3.22
N ASP A 530 7.82 -6.01 4.48
CA ASP A 530 6.87 -5.20 5.24
C ASP A 530 5.41 -5.54 4.90
N TYR A 531 5.08 -5.65 3.64
CA TYR A 531 3.81 -6.17 3.12
C TYR A 531 4.02 -6.81 1.74
N THR A 532 3.00 -7.51 1.31
CA THR A 532 2.87 -8.12 -0.01
C THR A 532 1.45 -7.96 -0.50
N GLN A 533 1.18 -8.29 -1.76
CA GLN A 533 -0.12 -7.99 -2.31
C GLN A 533 -0.60 -9.04 -3.31
N THR A 534 -1.90 -9.33 -3.21
CA THR A 534 -2.69 -10.01 -4.22
C THR A 534 -3.53 -9.01 -5.02
N ALA A 535 -3.95 -9.40 -6.20
CA ALA A 535 -4.97 -8.73 -7.00
C ALA A 535 -5.81 -9.78 -7.74
N ILE A 536 -7.09 -9.51 -7.92
CA ILE A 536 -7.95 -10.29 -8.82
C ILE A 536 -7.78 -9.77 -10.25
N ASP A 537 -7.68 -10.68 -11.20
CA ASP A 537 -7.62 -10.35 -12.61
C ASP A 537 -8.93 -9.67 -13.06
N PRO A 538 -8.91 -8.43 -13.57
CA PRO A 538 -10.14 -7.70 -13.91
C PRO A 538 -10.84 -8.21 -15.17
N VAL A 539 -10.25 -9.18 -15.90
CA VAL A 539 -10.83 -9.71 -17.14
C VAL A 539 -11.63 -10.99 -16.88
N ASP A 540 -11.06 -11.91 -16.11
CA ASP A 540 -11.73 -13.18 -15.81
C ASP A 540 -12.37 -13.21 -14.42
N ASP A 541 -12.02 -12.26 -13.57
CA ASP A 541 -12.50 -12.11 -12.18
C ASP A 541 -12.29 -13.38 -11.32
N CYS A 542 -11.23 -14.13 -11.63
CA CYS A 542 -11.00 -15.49 -11.15
C CYS A 542 -9.52 -15.80 -10.89
N THR A 543 -8.64 -15.29 -11.72
CA THR A 543 -7.19 -15.49 -11.56
C THR A 543 -6.69 -14.57 -10.46
N VAL A 544 -5.98 -15.15 -9.49
CA VAL A 544 -5.33 -14.41 -8.40
C VAL A 544 -3.89 -14.13 -8.79
N TRP A 545 -3.55 -12.85 -8.87
CA TRP A 545 -2.17 -12.38 -9.01
C TRP A 545 -1.56 -12.17 -7.65
N TYR A 546 -0.28 -12.44 -7.52
CA TYR A 546 0.46 -12.31 -6.27
C TYR A 546 1.91 -11.90 -6.55
N VAL A 547 2.47 -11.04 -5.70
CA VAL A 547 3.89 -10.66 -5.70
C VAL A 547 4.49 -10.90 -4.33
N GLY A 548 5.71 -11.41 -4.27
CA GLY A 548 6.44 -11.57 -3.02
C GLY A 548 7.96 -11.65 -3.23
N ASP A 549 8.69 -11.45 -2.15
CA ASP A 549 10.16 -11.46 -2.12
C ASP A 549 10.72 -12.88 -2.10
N TYR A 550 11.80 -13.08 -2.80
CA TYR A 550 12.66 -14.25 -2.69
C TYR A 550 14.12 -13.84 -2.91
N LEU A 551 15.07 -14.71 -2.64
CA LEU A 551 16.46 -14.45 -2.97
C LEU A 551 16.94 -15.40 -4.08
N ARG A 552 17.56 -14.83 -5.09
CA ARG A 552 18.28 -15.60 -6.10
C ARG A 552 19.53 -16.23 -5.49
N VAL A 553 20.02 -17.31 -6.09
CA VAL A 553 21.30 -17.93 -5.69
C VAL A 553 22.40 -16.87 -5.64
N GLY A 554 23.10 -16.80 -4.50
CA GLY A 554 24.19 -15.84 -4.28
C GLY A 554 23.78 -14.40 -4.00
N ALA A 555 22.49 -14.08 -4.00
CA ALA A 555 22.01 -12.75 -3.63
C ALA A 555 22.05 -12.55 -2.11
N THR A 556 22.25 -11.30 -1.68
CA THR A 556 22.25 -10.90 -0.26
C THR A 556 21.03 -10.05 0.11
N SER A 557 20.20 -9.71 -0.89
CA SER A 557 18.96 -8.94 -0.75
C SER A 557 17.92 -9.46 -1.73
N TYR A 558 16.69 -8.99 -1.60
CA TYR A 558 15.51 -9.49 -2.29
C TYR A 558 15.53 -9.33 -3.82
N SER A 559 14.93 -10.27 -4.49
CA SER A 559 14.25 -10.13 -5.78
C SER A 559 12.76 -10.32 -5.54
N THR A 560 11.90 -9.85 -6.44
CA THR A 560 10.47 -10.14 -6.36
C THR A 560 10.04 -11.12 -7.45
N ARG A 561 9.06 -11.95 -7.14
CA ARG A 561 8.41 -12.85 -8.09
C ARG A 561 6.93 -12.50 -8.20
N ILE A 562 6.46 -12.27 -9.40
CA ILE A 562 5.05 -12.06 -9.72
C ILE A 562 4.52 -13.36 -10.32
N GLY A 563 3.36 -13.81 -9.84
CA GLY A 563 2.69 -15.00 -10.35
C GLY A 563 1.19 -14.83 -10.45
N ALA A 564 0.58 -15.55 -11.40
CA ALA A 564 -0.85 -15.63 -11.58
C ALA A 564 -1.32 -17.07 -11.33
N PHE A 565 -2.22 -17.25 -10.39
CA PHE A 565 -2.79 -18.53 -10.00
C PHE A 565 -4.27 -18.58 -10.37
N ARG A 566 -4.65 -19.56 -11.17
CA ARG A 566 -6.05 -19.82 -11.48
C ARG A 566 -6.63 -20.77 -10.44
N MET A 567 -7.69 -20.30 -9.77
CA MET A 567 -8.39 -21.08 -8.77
C MET A 567 -9.26 -22.17 -9.44
N PRO A 568 -9.54 -23.28 -8.73
CA PRO A 568 -10.42 -24.34 -9.26
C PRO A 568 -11.80 -23.82 -9.63
N GLY A 569 -12.37 -24.34 -10.72
CA GLY A 569 -13.67 -23.92 -11.25
C GLY A 569 -13.63 -22.62 -12.07
N CYS A 570 -12.50 -21.95 -12.13
CA CYS A 570 -12.27 -20.75 -12.92
C CYS A 570 -11.63 -21.12 -14.28
N GLU A 571 -12.41 -21.43 -15.28
CA GLU A 571 -11.96 -21.74 -16.63
C GLU A 571 -12.14 -20.58 -17.61
#